data_20d1950d2a0a3c0039c0269b4ad6a4cd
#
_entry.id   20d1950d2a0a3c0039c0269b4ad6a4cd
#
_cell.length_a   1.000
_cell.length_b   1.000
_cell.length_c   1.000
_cell.angle_alpha   90.00
_cell.angle_beta   90.00
_cell.angle_gamma   90.00
#
_symmetry.space_group_name_H-M   'P 1'
#
loop_
_entity.id
_entity.type
_entity.pdbx_description
1 polymer ?
#
loop_
_entity_poly.entity_id
_entity_poly.type
_entity_poly.pdbx_seq_one_letter_code
_entity_poly.pdbx_strand_id
1 'polypeptide(L)'
;LIFVFAMILVLGSCKETTKNLMPGISGKINQVLIIADKNLWDGNVGDTIKAFFGQEQDGLPQAEPVFDVLNLPEMYFDKNMKGHRNVLQVVISPSIDSAYVQYVDSPWAKTQKYIKIAAPDKKTFFKLFDENKLTILGTYAKAERDRLVAIYKKTADSHIFNLFKNKYDILLYCPTGYYVNKDTTNFVWMSSETTKNSKGIIFFTEKY
;
A
#
# COMPACT_ATOMS: atom_id res chain seq x y z
N LEU A 1 63.03 0.78 10.72
CA LEU A 1 62.40 0.42 9.43
C LEU A 1 61.20 -0.56 9.60
N ILE A 2 61.24 -1.47 10.59
CA ILE A 2 60.15 -2.48 10.80
C ILE A 2 58.87 -1.84 11.34
N PHE A 3 58.96 -0.75 12.13
CA PHE A 3 57.77 -0.08 12.70
C PHE A 3 56.98 0.77 11.69
N VAL A 4 57.61 1.22 10.61
CA VAL A 4 56.93 1.99 9.55
C VAL A 4 56.16 1.12 8.61
N PHE A 5 56.55 -0.14 8.43
CA PHE A 5 55.88 -1.10 7.55
C PHE A 5 54.60 -1.68 8.17
N ALA A 6 54.50 -1.74 9.51
CA ALA A 6 53.29 -2.19 10.21
C ALA A 6 52.13 -1.19 10.18
N MET A 7 52.40 0.11 9.94
CA MET A 7 51.36 1.15 9.94
C MET A 7 50.63 1.32 8.60
N ILE A 8 51.15 0.71 7.51
CA ILE A 8 50.55 0.80 6.16
C ILE A 8 49.47 -0.26 5.92
N LEU A 9 49.41 -1.32 6.76
CA LEU A 9 48.44 -2.43 6.60
C LEU A 9 47.04 -2.14 7.19
N VAL A 10 46.79 -1.00 7.83
CA VAL A 10 45.49 -0.71 8.49
C VAL A 10 44.56 0.18 7.62
N LEU A 11 45.00 0.67 6.46
CA LEU A 11 44.22 1.56 5.60
C LEU A 11 43.43 0.84 4.48
N GLY A 12 43.35 -0.45 4.49
CA GLY A 12 42.79 -1.23 3.38
C GLY A 12 41.55 -2.04 3.69
N SER A 13 40.55 -1.52 4.44
CA SER A 13 39.27 -2.24 4.48
C SER A 13 38.10 -1.40 4.98
N CYS A 14 37.64 -0.51 4.13
CA CYS A 14 36.24 -0.09 4.12
C CYS A 14 35.76 -0.16 2.68
N LYS A 15 35.51 -1.36 2.16
CA LYS A 15 34.52 -1.53 1.12
C LYS A 15 33.17 -1.42 1.81
N GLU A 16 32.70 -0.19 2.00
CA GLU A 16 31.28 0.05 2.18
C GLU A 16 30.58 -0.44 0.94
N THR A 17 30.03 -1.64 1.03
CA THR A 17 28.98 -2.06 0.14
C THR A 17 27.80 -1.16 0.48
N THR A 18 27.73 0.01 -0.13
CA THR A 18 26.49 0.82 -0.16
C THR A 18 25.46 -0.04 -0.88
N LYS A 19 24.80 -0.94 -0.13
CA LYS A 19 23.52 -1.47 -0.55
C LYS A 19 22.66 -0.22 -0.77
N ASN A 20 22.38 0.11 -2.02
CA ASN A 20 21.37 1.11 -2.38
C ASN A 20 20.05 0.64 -1.76
N LEU A 21 19.85 0.96 -0.49
CA LEU A 21 18.64 0.62 0.25
C LEU A 21 17.55 1.50 -0.35
N MET A 22 16.72 0.88 -1.19
CA MET A 22 15.53 1.53 -1.72
C MET A 22 14.74 2.14 -0.55
N PRO A 23 14.34 3.42 -0.62
CA PRO A 23 13.62 4.09 0.46
C PRO A 23 12.27 3.43 0.74
N GLY A 24 11.71 3.70 1.91
CA GLY A 24 10.34 3.34 2.23
C GLY A 24 9.33 4.17 1.44
N ILE A 25 8.11 3.65 1.35
CA ILE A 25 6.98 4.37 0.74
C ILE A 25 6.54 5.56 1.60
N SER A 26 5.98 6.58 0.95
CA SER A 26 5.30 7.74 1.56
C SER A 26 3.78 7.68 1.31
N GLY A 27 3.04 8.63 1.89
CA GLY A 27 1.58 8.74 1.77
C GLY A 27 0.83 7.99 2.88
N LYS A 28 -0.48 8.29 3.00
CA LYS A 28 -1.37 7.65 3.98
C LYS A 28 -1.80 6.26 3.52
N ILE A 29 -2.22 5.41 4.47
CA ILE A 29 -2.86 4.12 4.18
C ILE A 29 -4.10 4.37 3.31
N ASN A 30 -4.36 3.49 2.35
CA ASN A 30 -5.46 3.62 1.38
C ASN A 30 -5.47 4.93 0.60
N GLN A 31 -4.30 5.47 0.27
CA GLN A 31 -4.15 6.66 -0.56
C GLN A 31 -3.58 6.28 -1.92
N VAL A 32 -4.14 6.86 -2.98
CA VAL A 32 -3.65 6.76 -4.35
C VAL A 32 -3.30 8.14 -4.89
N LEU A 33 -2.10 8.27 -5.46
CA LEU A 33 -1.64 9.48 -6.14
C LEU A 33 -1.87 9.34 -7.64
N ILE A 34 -2.72 10.20 -8.18
CA ILE A 34 -2.99 10.26 -9.61
C ILE A 34 -2.10 11.31 -10.25
N ILE A 35 -1.23 10.87 -11.15
CA ILE A 35 -0.42 11.77 -11.97
C ILE A 35 -1.18 12.04 -13.25
N ALA A 36 -1.75 13.22 -13.34
CA ALA A 36 -2.51 13.69 -14.50
C ALA A 36 -2.48 15.21 -14.55
N ASP A 37 -2.31 15.76 -15.75
CA ASP A 37 -2.33 17.19 -15.95
C ASP A 37 -3.69 17.81 -15.59
N LYS A 38 -3.66 19.09 -15.21
CA LYS A 38 -4.82 19.80 -14.71
C LYS A 38 -6.05 19.72 -15.63
N ASN A 39 -5.84 19.84 -16.94
CA ASN A 39 -6.91 19.78 -17.95
C ASN A 39 -7.58 18.39 -18.06
N LEU A 40 -6.87 17.31 -17.73
CA LEU A 40 -7.42 15.95 -17.64
C LEU A 40 -8.14 15.76 -16.29
N TRP A 41 -7.52 16.27 -15.21
CA TRP A 41 -8.03 16.13 -13.87
C TRP A 41 -9.32 16.91 -13.59
N ASP A 42 -9.44 18.14 -14.13
CA ASP A 42 -10.63 19.00 -13.99
C ASP A 42 -11.75 18.63 -14.98
N GLY A 43 -11.57 17.60 -15.80
CA GLY A 43 -12.53 17.10 -16.76
C GLY A 43 -13.00 15.67 -16.46
N ASN A 44 -13.73 15.12 -17.43
CA ASN A 44 -14.36 13.80 -17.32
C ASN A 44 -13.39 12.64 -17.00
N VAL A 45 -12.10 12.74 -17.35
CA VAL A 45 -11.07 11.77 -16.98
C VAL A 45 -10.87 11.76 -15.46
N GLY A 46 -10.63 12.92 -14.87
CA GLY A 46 -10.47 13.06 -13.43
C GLY A 46 -11.75 12.70 -12.67
N ASP A 47 -12.92 13.08 -13.17
CA ASP A 47 -14.20 12.77 -12.53
C ASP A 47 -14.45 11.25 -12.50
N THR A 48 -14.15 10.54 -13.58
CA THR A 48 -14.25 9.07 -13.64
C THR A 48 -13.31 8.40 -12.64
N ILE A 49 -12.07 8.88 -12.53
CA ILE A 49 -11.08 8.34 -11.60
C ILE A 49 -11.50 8.60 -10.14
N LYS A 50 -11.92 9.83 -9.83
CA LYS A 50 -12.41 10.21 -8.48
C LYS A 50 -13.61 9.36 -8.07
N ALA A 51 -14.61 9.23 -8.96
CA ALA A 51 -15.81 8.44 -8.69
C ALA A 51 -15.47 6.97 -8.44
N PHE A 52 -14.52 6.40 -9.18
CA PHE A 52 -14.15 4.99 -9.05
C PHE A 52 -13.33 4.70 -7.79
N PHE A 53 -12.25 5.43 -7.52
CA PHE A 53 -11.40 5.17 -6.36
C PHE A 53 -11.97 5.74 -5.07
N GLY A 54 -12.68 6.87 -5.15
CA GLY A 54 -13.33 7.54 -4.02
C GLY A 54 -14.73 7.01 -3.69
N GLN A 55 -15.20 5.94 -4.34
CA GLN A 55 -16.47 5.30 -3.98
C GLN A 55 -16.48 4.88 -2.52
N GLU A 56 -17.65 4.92 -1.89
CA GLU A 56 -17.81 4.54 -0.51
C GLU A 56 -17.57 3.05 -0.31
N GLN A 57 -16.91 2.69 0.80
CA GLN A 57 -16.72 1.32 1.21
C GLN A 57 -18.02 0.76 1.79
N ASP A 58 -18.58 -0.25 1.14
CA ASP A 58 -19.80 -0.91 1.60
C ASP A 58 -19.66 -1.49 3.00
N GLY A 59 -20.73 -1.42 3.78
CA GLY A 59 -20.85 -2.04 5.09
C GLY A 59 -20.24 -1.26 6.26
N LEU A 60 -19.70 -0.07 6.02
CA LEU A 60 -19.24 0.81 7.09
C LEU A 60 -20.39 1.70 7.60
N PRO A 61 -20.46 1.96 8.93
CA PRO A 61 -21.51 2.83 9.51
C PRO A 61 -21.32 4.31 9.14
N GLN A 62 -20.14 4.70 8.72
CA GLN A 62 -19.80 6.03 8.20
C GLN A 62 -19.25 5.89 6.80
N ALA A 63 -19.57 6.84 5.93
CA ALA A 63 -19.06 6.85 4.57
C ALA A 63 -17.54 7.08 4.57
N GLU A 64 -16.80 6.08 4.17
CA GLU A 64 -15.34 6.16 3.98
C GLU A 64 -15.00 5.77 2.54
N PRO A 65 -14.12 6.52 1.86
CA PRO A 65 -13.73 6.17 0.51
C PRO A 65 -12.86 4.89 0.50
N VAL A 66 -13.00 4.08 -0.56
CA VAL A 66 -12.11 2.92 -0.77
C VAL A 66 -10.65 3.36 -0.85
N PHE A 67 -10.39 4.48 -1.54
CA PHE A 67 -9.10 5.15 -1.56
C PHE A 67 -9.26 6.67 -1.46
N ASP A 68 -8.41 7.28 -0.63
CA ASP A 68 -8.15 8.71 -0.66
C ASP A 68 -7.45 9.08 -1.97
N VAL A 69 -8.04 9.95 -2.78
CA VAL A 69 -7.52 10.30 -4.10
C VAL A 69 -6.82 11.65 -4.07
N LEU A 70 -5.53 11.65 -4.38
CA LEU A 70 -4.74 12.85 -4.59
C LEU A 70 -4.42 13.02 -6.07
N ASN A 71 -4.35 14.26 -6.55
CA ASN A 71 -3.83 14.58 -7.88
C ASN A 71 -2.55 15.39 -7.80
N LEU A 72 -1.67 15.12 -8.75
CA LEU A 72 -0.46 15.89 -8.98
C LEU A 72 -0.21 15.99 -10.49
N PRO A 73 -0.06 17.19 -11.07
CA PRO A 73 0.39 17.36 -12.44
C PRO A 73 1.77 16.75 -12.68
N GLU A 74 2.01 16.21 -13.88
CA GLU A 74 3.24 15.47 -14.19
C GLU A 74 4.51 16.30 -13.92
N MET A 75 4.48 17.60 -14.19
CA MET A 75 5.61 18.51 -13.95
C MET A 75 6.07 18.57 -12.49
N TYR A 76 5.22 18.20 -11.53
CA TYR A 76 5.55 18.17 -10.09
C TYR A 76 5.84 16.76 -9.57
N PHE A 77 5.79 15.75 -10.44
CA PHE A 77 6.11 14.36 -10.08
C PHE A 77 7.64 14.17 -10.01
N ASP A 78 8.22 14.80 -9.01
CA ASP A 78 9.65 14.83 -8.75
C ASP A 78 10.12 13.72 -7.80
N LYS A 79 11.39 13.81 -7.41
CA LYS A 79 12.06 12.84 -6.51
C LYS A 79 11.31 12.62 -5.20
N ASN A 80 10.66 13.65 -4.64
CA ASN A 80 9.97 13.56 -3.34
C ASN A 80 8.62 12.82 -3.47
N MET A 81 7.92 13.04 -4.58
CA MET A 81 6.61 12.45 -4.83
C MET A 81 6.69 11.04 -5.41
N LYS A 82 7.83 10.69 -6.04
CA LYS A 82 8.06 9.34 -6.61
C LYS A 82 7.97 8.21 -5.58
N GLY A 83 8.23 8.49 -4.30
CA GLY A 83 8.10 7.50 -3.22
C GLY A 83 6.66 7.18 -2.78
N HIS A 84 5.63 7.79 -3.38
CA HIS A 84 4.25 7.57 -2.95
C HIS A 84 3.82 6.10 -3.14
N ARG A 85 3.08 5.57 -2.17
CA ARG A 85 2.76 4.13 -2.03
C ARG A 85 2.03 3.50 -3.21
N ASN A 86 1.01 4.18 -3.75
CA ASN A 86 0.22 3.75 -4.89
C ASN A 86 0.15 4.92 -5.87
N VAL A 87 0.61 4.72 -7.08
CA VAL A 87 0.66 5.78 -8.11
C VAL A 87 -0.04 5.28 -9.36
N LEU A 88 -1.00 6.05 -9.86
CA LEU A 88 -1.59 5.89 -11.18
C LEU A 88 -1.19 7.08 -12.05
N GLN A 89 -0.37 6.87 -13.07
CA GLN A 89 -0.05 7.89 -14.05
C GLN A 89 -0.95 7.74 -15.27
N VAL A 90 -1.59 8.84 -15.67
CA VAL A 90 -2.45 8.92 -16.85
C VAL A 90 -1.81 9.83 -17.88
N VAL A 91 -1.52 9.28 -19.06
CA VAL A 91 -0.96 10.01 -20.19
C VAL A 91 -1.88 9.87 -21.39
N ILE A 92 -2.41 10.98 -21.86
CA ILE A 92 -3.25 11.03 -23.05
C ILE A 92 -2.61 11.99 -24.03
N SER A 93 -2.05 11.45 -25.12
CA SER A 93 -1.37 12.23 -26.14
C SER A 93 -1.47 11.57 -27.51
N PRO A 94 -1.75 12.35 -28.59
CA PRO A 94 -1.72 11.82 -29.96
C PRO A 94 -0.39 11.20 -30.40
N SER A 95 0.70 11.47 -29.65
CA SER A 95 2.02 10.87 -29.90
C SER A 95 2.15 9.42 -29.41
N ILE A 96 1.11 8.87 -28.78
CA ILE A 96 1.09 7.48 -28.33
C ILE A 96 0.56 6.60 -29.46
N ASP A 97 1.43 5.82 -30.08
CA ASP A 97 1.08 4.95 -31.21
C ASP A 97 0.21 3.77 -30.79
N SER A 98 0.49 3.20 -29.62
CA SER A 98 -0.23 2.05 -29.06
C SER A 98 -0.65 2.33 -27.64
N ALA A 99 -1.94 2.15 -27.34
CA ALA A 99 -2.46 2.29 -26.00
C ALA A 99 -2.09 1.09 -25.12
N TYR A 100 -1.71 1.34 -23.85
CA TYR A 100 -1.29 0.28 -22.93
C TYR A 100 -1.57 0.61 -21.47
N VAL A 101 -1.62 -0.45 -20.65
CA VAL A 101 -1.55 -0.37 -19.20
C VAL A 101 -0.29 -1.08 -18.74
N GLN A 102 0.55 -0.39 -17.99
CA GLN A 102 1.81 -0.92 -17.45
C GLN A 102 1.75 -1.01 -15.94
N TYR A 103 2.14 -2.14 -15.39
CA TYR A 103 2.25 -2.39 -13.95
C TYR A 103 3.72 -2.53 -13.58
N VAL A 104 4.19 -1.76 -12.59
CA VAL A 104 5.57 -1.79 -12.12
C VAL A 104 5.61 -1.86 -10.60
N ASP A 105 6.35 -2.83 -10.10
CA ASP A 105 6.53 -3.02 -8.67
C ASP A 105 7.79 -2.33 -8.18
N SER A 106 7.63 -1.48 -7.17
CA SER A 106 8.73 -0.84 -6.45
C SER A 106 9.73 -0.09 -7.34
N PRO A 107 9.29 0.77 -8.29
CA PRO A 107 10.25 1.47 -9.16
C PRO A 107 11.14 2.46 -8.38
N TRP A 108 10.66 3.07 -7.29
CA TRP A 108 11.39 4.09 -6.52
C TRP A 108 11.39 3.87 -5.01
N ALA A 109 10.42 3.08 -4.49
CA ALA A 109 10.31 2.81 -3.06
C ALA A 109 9.89 1.36 -2.81
N LYS A 110 10.31 0.78 -1.67
CA LYS A 110 9.98 -0.60 -1.30
C LYS A 110 8.46 -0.78 -1.20
N THR A 111 7.94 -1.87 -1.78
CA THR A 111 6.51 -2.23 -1.76
C THR A 111 5.58 -1.27 -2.49
N GLN A 112 6.11 -0.30 -3.22
CA GLN A 112 5.34 0.62 -4.04
C GLN A 112 4.64 -0.10 -5.19
N LYS A 113 3.45 0.39 -5.56
CA LYS A 113 2.76 0.00 -6.80
C LYS A 113 2.61 1.23 -7.70
N TYR A 114 3.20 1.14 -8.88
CA TYR A 114 3.08 2.16 -9.92
C TYR A 114 2.38 1.54 -11.12
N ILE A 115 1.32 2.21 -11.58
CA ILE A 115 0.58 1.80 -12.78
C ILE A 115 0.50 3.00 -13.71
N LYS A 116 0.72 2.76 -15.00
CA LYS A 116 0.60 3.78 -16.04
C LYS A 116 -0.43 3.37 -17.06
N ILE A 117 -1.37 4.26 -17.37
CA ILE A 117 -2.28 4.14 -18.51
C ILE A 117 -1.86 5.18 -19.52
N ALA A 118 -1.53 4.73 -20.72
CA ALA A 118 -1.16 5.60 -21.84
C ALA A 118 -2.10 5.36 -23.03
N ALA A 119 -2.67 6.42 -23.59
CA ALA A 119 -3.62 6.34 -24.69
C ALA A 119 -3.48 7.52 -25.66
N PRO A 120 -3.79 7.34 -26.98
CA PRO A 120 -3.73 8.42 -27.94
C PRO A 120 -4.83 9.48 -27.74
N ASP A 121 -5.96 9.09 -27.16
CA ASP A 121 -7.13 9.94 -26.97
C ASP A 121 -7.97 9.50 -25.75
N LYS A 122 -8.93 10.36 -25.34
CA LYS A 122 -9.79 10.10 -24.17
C LYS A 122 -10.70 8.87 -24.36
N LYS A 123 -11.20 8.62 -25.57
CA LYS A 123 -12.07 7.46 -25.85
C LYS A 123 -11.33 6.16 -25.60
N THR A 124 -10.12 6.06 -26.10
CA THR A 124 -9.23 4.90 -25.87
C THR A 124 -8.84 4.76 -24.40
N PHE A 125 -8.57 5.89 -23.71
CA PHE A 125 -8.32 5.88 -22.26
C PHE A 125 -9.52 5.29 -21.50
N PHE A 126 -10.74 5.75 -21.75
CA PHE A 126 -11.92 5.25 -21.03
C PHE A 126 -12.15 3.75 -21.26
N LYS A 127 -11.92 3.27 -22.48
CA LYS A 127 -11.99 1.83 -22.77
C LYS A 127 -10.96 1.06 -21.94
N LEU A 128 -9.69 1.47 -21.98
CA LEU A 128 -8.62 0.81 -21.19
C LEU A 128 -8.88 0.88 -19.69
N PHE A 129 -9.33 2.03 -19.20
CA PHE A 129 -9.63 2.20 -17.78
C PHE A 129 -10.77 1.26 -17.36
N ASP A 130 -11.86 1.19 -18.12
CA ASP A 130 -13.01 0.34 -17.81
C ASP A 130 -12.63 -1.15 -17.79
N GLU A 131 -11.84 -1.60 -18.75
CA GLU A 131 -11.34 -2.98 -18.84
C GLU A 131 -10.37 -3.35 -17.70
N ASN A 132 -9.64 -2.37 -17.13
CA ASN A 132 -8.58 -2.63 -16.15
C ASN A 132 -8.87 -2.12 -14.74
N LYS A 133 -9.87 -1.26 -14.52
CA LYS A 133 -10.11 -0.57 -13.25
C LYS A 133 -10.18 -1.50 -12.03
N LEU A 134 -10.85 -2.66 -12.15
CA LEU A 134 -10.96 -3.63 -11.05
C LEU A 134 -9.60 -4.29 -10.75
N THR A 135 -8.81 -4.60 -11.77
CA THR A 135 -7.45 -5.14 -11.60
C THR A 135 -6.52 -4.12 -10.94
N ILE A 136 -6.63 -2.85 -11.32
CA ILE A 136 -5.87 -1.76 -10.73
C ILE A 136 -6.24 -1.59 -9.25
N LEU A 137 -7.55 -1.53 -8.94
CA LEU A 137 -8.05 -1.43 -7.58
C LEU A 137 -7.58 -2.62 -6.73
N GLY A 138 -7.74 -3.83 -7.23
CA GLY A 138 -7.30 -5.07 -6.58
C GLY A 138 -5.79 -5.10 -6.31
N THR A 139 -4.97 -4.58 -7.24
CA THR A 139 -3.52 -4.45 -7.09
C THR A 139 -3.15 -3.54 -5.92
N TYR A 140 -3.77 -2.36 -5.83
CA TYR A 140 -3.51 -1.43 -4.73
C TYR A 140 -4.06 -1.96 -3.40
N ALA A 141 -5.28 -2.48 -3.37
CA ALA A 141 -5.89 -3.05 -2.17
C ALA A 141 -5.09 -4.25 -1.63
N LYS A 142 -4.61 -5.13 -2.52
CA LYS A 142 -3.72 -6.22 -2.12
C LYS A 142 -2.42 -5.69 -1.52
N ALA A 143 -1.80 -4.69 -2.15
CA ALA A 143 -0.56 -4.10 -1.65
C ALA A 143 -0.75 -3.46 -0.27
N GLU A 144 -1.87 -2.77 -0.01
CA GLU A 144 -2.18 -2.22 1.31
C GLU A 144 -2.32 -3.34 2.36
N ARG A 145 -3.06 -4.40 2.06
CA ARG A 145 -3.17 -5.55 2.97
C ARG A 145 -1.82 -6.20 3.25
N ASP A 146 -1.01 -6.44 2.21
CA ASP A 146 0.31 -7.06 2.37
C ASP A 146 1.24 -6.22 3.27
N ARG A 147 1.20 -4.88 3.15
CA ARG A 147 1.95 -3.94 4.00
C ARG A 147 1.48 -4.00 5.45
N LEU A 148 0.15 -4.00 5.68
CA LEU A 148 -0.41 -4.12 7.02
C LEU A 148 -0.06 -5.47 7.66
N VAL A 149 -0.19 -6.57 6.93
CA VAL A 149 0.20 -7.89 7.40
C VAL A 149 1.70 -7.93 7.76
N ALA A 150 2.57 -7.32 6.93
CA ALA A 150 4.00 -7.26 7.21
C ALA A 150 4.32 -6.47 8.49
N ILE A 151 3.56 -5.40 8.79
CA ILE A 151 3.68 -4.64 10.04
C ILE A 151 3.18 -5.49 11.21
N TYR A 152 1.98 -6.07 11.10
CA TYR A 152 1.39 -6.85 12.18
C TYR A 152 2.17 -8.12 12.51
N LYS A 153 2.80 -8.78 11.53
CA LYS A 153 3.72 -9.90 11.79
C LYS A 153 4.89 -9.51 12.70
N LYS A 154 5.36 -8.26 12.63
CA LYS A 154 6.46 -7.76 13.47
C LYS A 154 6.03 -7.30 14.86
N THR A 155 4.78 -6.89 15.00
CA THR A 155 4.21 -6.28 16.21
C THR A 155 3.10 -7.14 16.84
N ALA A 156 2.97 -8.39 16.41
CA ALA A 156 1.94 -9.29 16.90
C ALA A 156 2.11 -9.56 18.39
N ASP A 157 1.01 -9.55 19.10
CA ASP A 157 0.94 -10.03 20.47
C ASP A 157 1.15 -11.55 20.49
N SER A 158 2.19 -12.00 21.19
CA SER A 158 2.60 -13.41 21.20
C SER A 158 1.59 -14.31 21.94
N HIS A 159 0.89 -13.78 22.96
CA HIS A 159 -0.13 -14.52 23.70
C HIS A 159 -1.35 -14.78 22.79
N ILE A 160 -1.85 -13.75 22.12
CA ILE A 160 -2.98 -13.89 21.18
C ILE A 160 -2.60 -14.79 20.00
N PHE A 161 -1.41 -14.60 19.42
CA PHE A 161 -0.92 -15.45 18.34
C PHE A 161 -0.89 -16.93 18.74
N ASN A 162 -0.32 -17.25 19.92
CA ASN A 162 -0.24 -18.62 20.41
C ASN A 162 -1.62 -19.21 20.77
N LEU A 163 -2.52 -18.40 21.34
CA LEU A 163 -3.89 -18.80 21.61
C LEU A 163 -4.58 -19.30 20.33
N PHE A 164 -4.57 -18.50 19.27
CA PHE A 164 -5.23 -18.85 18.01
C PHE A 164 -4.55 -20.01 17.29
N LYS A 165 -3.22 -20.03 17.26
CA LYS A 165 -2.45 -21.11 16.65
C LYS A 165 -2.71 -22.45 17.32
N ASN A 166 -2.66 -22.51 18.66
CA ASN A 166 -2.76 -23.77 19.39
C ASN A 166 -4.18 -24.30 19.49
N LYS A 167 -5.17 -23.40 19.57
CA LYS A 167 -6.57 -23.77 19.80
C LYS A 167 -7.36 -23.98 18.52
N TYR A 168 -7.05 -23.22 17.46
CA TYR A 168 -7.85 -23.16 16.24
C TYR A 168 -7.03 -23.44 14.98
N ASP A 169 -5.71 -23.62 15.08
CA ASP A 169 -4.77 -23.73 13.94
C ASP A 169 -4.82 -22.53 12.99
N ILE A 170 -5.05 -21.33 13.55
CA ILE A 170 -5.16 -20.05 12.81
C ILE A 170 -3.97 -19.16 13.14
N LEU A 171 -3.34 -18.59 12.10
CA LEU A 171 -2.28 -17.60 12.25
C LEU A 171 -2.89 -16.18 12.31
N LEU A 172 -3.31 -15.75 13.50
CA LEU A 172 -3.83 -14.40 13.73
C LEU A 172 -2.73 -13.46 14.21
N TYR A 173 -2.38 -12.48 13.41
CA TYR A 173 -1.42 -11.43 13.74
C TYR A 173 -2.14 -10.21 14.32
N CYS A 174 -2.54 -10.28 15.57
CA CYS A 174 -3.16 -9.16 16.28
C CYS A 174 -2.06 -8.25 16.85
N PRO A 175 -2.08 -6.93 16.61
CA PRO A 175 -1.08 -6.03 17.18
C PRO A 175 -1.19 -5.97 18.69
N THR A 176 -0.11 -5.57 19.38
CA THR A 176 -0.11 -5.32 20.82
C THR A 176 -1.15 -4.27 21.21
N GLY A 177 -1.68 -4.37 22.42
CA GLY A 177 -2.72 -3.47 22.93
C GLY A 177 -4.14 -4.02 22.82
N TYR A 178 -4.32 -5.23 22.31
CA TYR A 178 -5.56 -6.00 22.46
C TYR A 178 -5.45 -6.92 23.67
N TYR A 179 -6.57 -7.10 24.37
CA TYR A 179 -6.72 -7.98 25.52
C TYR A 179 -7.79 -9.02 25.25
N VAL A 180 -7.55 -10.27 25.66
CA VAL A 180 -8.55 -11.33 25.59
C VAL A 180 -9.51 -11.14 26.76
N ASN A 181 -10.72 -10.70 26.50
CA ASN A 181 -11.75 -10.47 27.51
C ASN A 181 -12.54 -11.75 27.84
N LYS A 182 -12.72 -12.60 26.83
CA LYS A 182 -13.41 -13.89 26.99
C LYS A 182 -12.81 -14.92 26.05
N ASP A 183 -12.55 -16.10 26.58
CA ASP A 183 -12.10 -17.26 25.85
C ASP A 183 -12.91 -18.49 26.32
N THR A 184 -13.65 -19.11 25.39
CA THR A 184 -14.41 -20.35 25.64
C THR A 184 -14.11 -21.34 24.51
N THR A 185 -14.66 -22.54 24.57
CA THR A 185 -14.36 -23.62 23.60
C THR A 185 -14.48 -23.18 22.12
N ASN A 186 -15.50 -22.38 21.80
CA ASN A 186 -15.82 -21.98 20.43
C ASN A 186 -15.95 -20.47 20.23
N PHE A 187 -15.56 -19.64 21.22
CA PHE A 187 -15.74 -18.20 21.16
C PHE A 187 -14.56 -17.48 21.83
N VAL A 188 -14.03 -16.47 21.15
CA VAL A 188 -13.03 -15.54 21.70
C VAL A 188 -13.49 -14.12 21.45
N TRP A 189 -13.46 -13.30 22.48
CA TRP A 189 -13.66 -11.86 22.41
C TRP A 189 -12.43 -11.14 22.89
N MET A 190 -11.93 -10.23 22.04
CA MET A 190 -10.78 -9.39 22.33
C MET A 190 -11.17 -7.93 22.12
N SER A 191 -10.63 -7.02 22.92
CA SER A 191 -10.79 -5.58 22.72
C SER A 191 -9.47 -4.82 22.89
N SER A 192 -9.43 -3.65 22.27
CA SER A 192 -8.41 -2.63 22.50
C SER A 192 -9.13 -1.33 22.79
N GLU A 193 -8.89 -0.77 23.97
CA GLU A 193 -9.58 0.43 24.44
C GLU A 193 -8.60 1.58 24.59
N THR A 194 -8.99 2.72 24.09
CA THR A 194 -8.29 4.00 24.26
C THR A 194 -9.26 5.03 24.82
N THR A 195 -8.76 6.15 25.28
CA THR A 195 -9.61 7.27 25.75
C THR A 195 -10.56 7.83 24.68
N LYS A 196 -10.33 7.54 23.40
CA LYS A 196 -11.10 8.09 22.28
C LYS A 196 -11.94 7.07 21.53
N ASN A 197 -11.54 5.81 21.53
CA ASN A 197 -12.26 4.74 20.81
C ASN A 197 -12.00 3.36 21.41
N SER A 198 -12.99 2.50 21.26
CA SER A 198 -12.93 1.08 21.57
C SER A 198 -13.01 0.27 20.28
N LYS A 199 -12.18 -0.77 20.16
CA LYS A 199 -12.17 -1.71 19.03
C LYS A 199 -12.37 -3.10 19.57
N GLY A 200 -13.31 -3.86 19.00
CA GLY A 200 -13.57 -5.25 19.38
C GLY A 200 -13.31 -6.20 18.22
N ILE A 201 -12.80 -7.38 18.53
CA ILE A 201 -12.71 -8.52 17.62
C ILE A 201 -13.43 -9.68 18.27
N ILE A 202 -14.40 -10.25 17.54
CA ILE A 202 -15.12 -11.44 17.96
C ILE A 202 -14.78 -12.55 16.95
N PHE A 203 -14.38 -13.69 17.49
CA PHE A 203 -14.15 -14.91 16.73
C PHE A 203 -15.02 -16.03 17.30
N PHE A 204 -15.67 -16.78 16.45
CA PHE A 204 -16.44 -17.95 16.86
C PHE A 204 -16.36 -19.05 15.81
N THR A 205 -16.57 -20.30 16.24
CA THR A 205 -16.63 -21.46 15.38
C THR A 205 -17.98 -22.15 15.50
N GLU A 206 -18.56 -22.59 14.36
CA GLU A 206 -19.78 -23.39 14.30
C GLU A 206 -19.47 -24.72 13.62
N LYS A 207 -20.22 -25.76 13.99
CA LYS A 207 -20.20 -27.04 13.27
C LYS A 207 -21.24 -26.95 12.17
N TYR A 208 -20.81 -27.25 10.96
CA TYR A 208 -21.70 -27.47 9.83
C TYR A 208 -22.21 -28.90 9.80
#